data_e6aea8442611670648f1743fe6d5b9a5
#
_entry.id   e6aea8442611670648f1743fe6d5b9a5
#
_cell.length_a   1.000
_cell.length_b   1.000
_cell.length_c   1.000
_cell.angle_alpha   90.00
_cell.angle_beta   90.00
_cell.angle_gamma   90.00
#
_symmetry.space_group_name_H-M   'P 1'
#
loop_
_entity.id
_entity.type
_entity.pdbx_description
1 polymer ?
#
loop_
_entity_poly.entity_id
_entity_poly.type
_entity_poly.pdbx_seq_one_letter_code
_entity_poly.pdbx_strand_id
1 'polypeptide(L)'
;MIAYVKTAAMLTLCIFIPPLGWLFMYKYSTFDKKTNFVLAAACLAFFIYANISAGNLGKDFELGMTPENFREKFNTSAKRLAPNLDLTIDAPFTVDGKNFTYEFTPKLKLVGTNDGEKISALKIFAAPETKDESFQTINIFGLLIATLNPELDAEDRGEVLRDLRMLKEVSTEGTYDWTTTRKNVEYSVHTDKGKVIFTAEIK
;
A
#
# COMPACT_ATOMS: atom_id res chain seq x y z
N MET A 1 -15.98 46.98 6.89
CA MET A 1 -15.31 45.95 7.70
C MET A 1 -15.99 44.58 7.62
N ILE A 2 -17.29 44.42 7.84
CA ILE A 2 -18.03 43.14 7.83
C ILE A 2 -17.97 42.41 6.46
N ALA A 3 -17.99 43.14 5.34
CA ALA A 3 -17.94 42.54 4.00
C ALA A 3 -16.58 41.85 3.73
N TYR A 4 -15.47 42.44 4.11
CA TYR A 4 -14.12 41.84 3.94
C TYR A 4 -13.92 40.60 4.78
N VAL A 5 -14.45 40.55 6.00
CA VAL A 5 -14.38 39.40 6.88
C VAL A 5 -15.14 38.21 6.28
N LYS A 6 -16.33 38.45 5.71
CA LYS A 6 -17.12 37.40 5.03
C LYS A 6 -16.40 36.86 3.80
N THR A 7 -15.81 37.75 2.98
CA THR A 7 -15.06 37.32 1.78
C THR A 7 -13.83 36.54 2.16
N ALA A 8 -13.06 36.96 3.17
CA ALA A 8 -11.89 36.21 3.65
C ALA A 8 -12.28 34.82 4.17
N ALA A 9 -13.34 34.70 4.96
CA ALA A 9 -13.84 33.43 5.47
C ALA A 9 -14.28 32.48 4.32
N MET A 10 -14.95 33.03 3.28
CA MET A 10 -15.33 32.23 2.09
C MET A 10 -14.14 31.71 1.32
N LEU A 11 -13.10 32.55 1.10
CA LEU A 11 -11.87 32.13 0.42
C LEU A 11 -11.12 31.06 1.22
N THR A 12 -11.06 31.20 2.54
CA THR A 12 -10.47 30.18 3.42
C THR A 12 -11.22 28.85 3.30
N LEU A 13 -12.55 28.86 3.31
CA LEU A 13 -13.37 27.66 3.10
C LEU A 13 -13.16 27.03 1.71
N CYS A 14 -12.98 27.84 0.67
CA CYS A 14 -12.67 27.32 -0.67
C CYS A 14 -11.31 26.61 -0.76
N ILE A 15 -10.33 27.02 0.06
CA ILE A 15 -9.01 26.39 0.10
C ILE A 15 -9.04 25.06 0.86
N PHE A 16 -9.70 25.04 2.03
CA PHE A 16 -9.68 23.86 2.91
C PHE A 16 -10.77 22.82 2.58
N ILE A 17 -11.96 23.28 2.16
CA ILE A 17 -13.12 22.42 1.86
C ILE A 17 -13.80 22.95 0.58
N PRO A 18 -13.20 22.71 -0.62
CA PRO A 18 -13.64 23.29 -1.87
C PRO A 18 -15.15 23.17 -2.17
N PRO A 19 -15.79 21.99 -1.95
CA PRO A 19 -17.24 21.88 -2.22
C PRO A 19 -18.11 22.82 -1.39
N LEU A 20 -17.76 22.98 -0.10
CA LEU A 20 -18.48 23.88 0.81
C LEU A 20 -18.18 25.34 0.49
N GLY A 21 -16.92 25.68 0.23
CA GLY A 21 -16.52 27.04 -0.16
C GLY A 21 -17.24 27.49 -1.44
N TRP A 22 -17.37 26.63 -2.44
CA TRP A 22 -18.08 26.91 -3.67
C TRP A 22 -19.59 27.18 -3.45
N LEU A 23 -20.26 26.35 -2.63
CA LEU A 23 -21.66 26.56 -2.25
C LEU A 23 -21.87 27.91 -1.54
N PHE A 24 -20.97 28.27 -0.62
CA PHE A 24 -21.02 29.57 0.09
C PHE A 24 -20.76 30.74 -0.85
N MET A 25 -19.78 30.63 -1.78
CA MET A 25 -19.54 31.68 -2.79
C MET A 25 -20.74 31.87 -3.70
N TYR A 26 -21.39 30.80 -4.14
CA TYR A 26 -22.56 30.87 -5.00
C TYR A 26 -23.74 31.60 -4.30
N LYS A 27 -23.91 31.36 -2.99
CA LYS A 27 -25.08 31.90 -2.22
C LYS A 27 -24.83 33.29 -1.63
N TYR A 28 -23.61 33.62 -1.23
CA TYR A 28 -23.34 34.81 -0.39
C TYR A 28 -22.30 35.75 -0.97
N SER A 29 -21.69 35.43 -2.13
CA SER A 29 -20.72 36.34 -2.74
C SER A 29 -21.37 37.59 -3.31
N THR A 30 -20.67 38.70 -3.19
CA THR A 30 -21.02 39.99 -3.82
C THR A 30 -20.40 40.13 -5.22
N PHE A 31 -19.62 39.18 -5.66
CA PHE A 31 -18.98 39.17 -6.98
C PHE A 31 -19.97 38.71 -8.07
N ASP A 32 -19.70 39.13 -9.31
CA ASP A 32 -20.44 38.65 -10.46
C ASP A 32 -20.19 37.15 -10.73
N LYS A 33 -21.08 36.51 -11.49
CA LYS A 33 -21.01 35.05 -11.74
C LYS A 33 -19.71 34.60 -12.41
N LYS A 34 -19.12 35.42 -13.27
CA LYS A 34 -17.86 35.11 -13.97
C LYS A 34 -16.68 35.12 -12.99
N THR A 35 -16.61 36.15 -12.14
CA THR A 35 -15.58 36.27 -11.10
C THR A 35 -15.65 35.12 -10.08
N ASN A 36 -16.86 34.75 -9.64
CA ASN A 36 -17.07 33.62 -8.76
C ASN A 36 -16.59 32.30 -9.37
N PHE A 37 -16.86 32.08 -10.66
CA PHE A 37 -16.39 30.86 -11.37
C PHE A 37 -14.87 30.82 -11.47
N VAL A 38 -14.22 31.93 -11.82
CA VAL A 38 -12.75 32.01 -11.92
C VAL A 38 -12.10 31.76 -10.54
N LEU A 39 -12.64 32.40 -9.48
CA LEU A 39 -12.13 32.19 -8.13
C LEU A 39 -12.32 30.73 -7.65
N ALA A 40 -13.47 30.13 -7.93
CA ALA A 40 -13.73 28.72 -7.57
C ALA A 40 -12.76 27.78 -8.32
N ALA A 41 -12.53 28.03 -9.61
CA ALA A 41 -11.57 27.23 -10.42
C ALA A 41 -10.13 27.41 -9.91
N ALA A 42 -9.73 28.62 -9.55
CA ALA A 42 -8.41 28.89 -8.97
C ALA A 42 -8.20 28.20 -7.61
N CYS A 43 -9.22 28.25 -6.72
CA CYS A 43 -9.17 27.56 -5.42
C CYS A 43 -9.12 26.04 -5.59
N LEU A 44 -9.87 25.48 -6.54
CA LEU A 44 -9.82 24.04 -6.86
C LEU A 44 -8.45 23.63 -7.39
N ALA A 45 -7.89 24.40 -8.33
CA ALA A 45 -6.55 24.14 -8.87
C ALA A 45 -5.48 24.23 -7.77
N PHE A 46 -5.57 25.22 -6.87
CA PHE A 46 -4.67 25.34 -5.73
C PHE A 46 -4.83 24.16 -4.75
N PHE A 47 -6.07 23.73 -4.47
CA PHE A 47 -6.33 22.56 -3.62
C PHE A 47 -5.71 21.30 -4.21
N ILE A 48 -5.92 21.05 -5.51
CA ILE A 48 -5.31 19.92 -6.23
C ILE A 48 -3.78 20.00 -6.17
N TYR A 49 -3.21 21.18 -6.49
CA TYR A 49 -1.77 21.41 -6.42
C TYR A 49 -1.20 21.20 -5.02
N ALA A 50 -1.85 21.76 -3.99
CA ALA A 50 -1.42 21.62 -2.61
C ALA A 50 -1.47 20.14 -2.14
N ASN A 51 -2.48 19.38 -2.54
CA ASN A 51 -2.58 17.95 -2.21
C ASN A 51 -1.56 17.10 -2.99
N ILE A 52 -1.25 17.43 -4.24
CA ILE A 52 -0.17 16.79 -5.00
C ILE A 52 1.18 17.11 -4.35
N SER A 53 1.45 18.39 -4.04
CA SER A 53 2.71 18.85 -3.43
C SER A 53 2.89 18.33 -2.00
N ALA A 54 1.81 18.17 -1.24
CA ALA A 54 1.82 17.54 0.07
C ALA A 54 1.89 16.01 0.02
N GLY A 55 1.90 15.40 -1.20
CA GLY A 55 1.90 13.96 -1.39
C GLY A 55 0.60 13.28 -0.93
N ASN A 56 -0.49 14.01 -0.79
CA ASN A 56 -1.78 13.45 -0.33
C ASN A 56 -2.64 12.94 -1.51
N LEU A 57 -2.48 13.54 -2.71
CA LEU A 57 -3.09 13.06 -3.95
C LEU A 57 -1.99 12.37 -4.78
N GLY A 58 -1.66 11.18 -4.48
CA GLY A 58 -0.63 10.44 -5.19
C GLY A 58 0.07 9.39 -4.35
N LYS A 59 -0.24 9.32 -3.05
CA LYS A 59 0.30 8.25 -2.19
C LYS A 59 -0.23 6.86 -2.55
N ASP A 60 -1.29 6.79 -3.35
CA ASP A 60 -1.92 5.54 -3.77
C ASP A 60 -1.43 5.03 -5.13
N PHE A 61 -0.51 5.75 -5.81
CA PHE A 61 0.00 5.40 -7.13
C PHE A 61 1.52 5.49 -7.25
N GLU A 62 2.28 5.22 -6.21
CA GLU A 62 3.69 4.90 -6.42
C GLU A 62 3.81 3.46 -6.94
N LEU A 63 3.60 3.31 -8.25
CA LEU A 63 4.14 2.18 -9.01
C LEU A 63 5.66 2.17 -8.81
N GLY A 64 6.12 1.33 -7.90
CA GLY A 64 7.52 1.05 -7.69
C GLY A 64 8.14 1.75 -6.48
N MET A 65 8.04 1.13 -5.31
CA MET A 65 8.83 1.53 -4.15
C MET A 65 10.27 0.98 -4.25
N THR A 66 11.22 1.71 -3.67
CA THR A 66 12.59 1.21 -3.52
C THR A 66 12.65 0.14 -2.42
N PRO A 67 13.69 -0.71 -2.38
CA PRO A 67 13.86 -1.68 -1.30
C PRO A 67 13.87 -1.06 0.10
N GLU A 68 14.47 0.12 0.27
CA GLU A 68 14.51 0.85 1.54
C GLU A 68 13.13 1.31 1.96
N ASN A 69 12.34 1.89 1.04
CA ASN A 69 10.97 2.30 1.30
C ASN A 69 10.07 1.11 1.62
N PHE A 70 10.29 -0.01 0.96
CA PHE A 70 9.60 -1.26 1.26
C PHE A 70 9.91 -1.72 2.70
N ARG A 71 11.18 -1.76 3.09
CA ARG A 71 11.60 -2.13 4.44
C ARG A 71 10.93 -1.26 5.51
N GLU A 72 10.92 0.06 5.30
CA GLU A 72 10.29 1.00 6.23
C GLU A 72 8.78 0.77 6.36
N LYS A 73 8.08 0.65 5.22
CA LYS A 73 6.63 0.40 5.18
C LYS A 73 6.28 -0.98 5.75
N PHE A 74 7.07 -2.01 5.43
CA PHE A 74 6.90 -3.36 5.97
C PHE A 74 7.03 -3.36 7.51
N ASN A 75 8.09 -2.75 8.04
CA ASN A 75 8.32 -2.66 9.47
C ASN A 75 7.22 -1.84 10.18
N THR A 76 6.72 -0.79 9.55
CA THR A 76 5.58 -0.02 10.06
C THR A 76 4.32 -0.89 10.12
N SER A 77 4.06 -1.67 9.09
CA SER A 77 2.94 -2.61 9.03
C SER A 77 3.10 -3.73 10.07
N ALA A 78 4.30 -4.29 10.22
CA ALA A 78 4.59 -5.33 11.21
C ALA A 78 4.33 -4.84 12.65
N LYS A 79 4.84 -3.67 13.01
CA LYS A 79 4.61 -3.07 14.34
C LYS A 79 3.14 -2.76 14.62
N ARG A 80 2.36 -2.40 13.60
CA ARG A 80 0.94 -2.08 13.73
C ARG A 80 0.04 -3.32 13.76
N LEU A 81 0.30 -4.30 12.88
CA LEU A 81 -0.61 -5.43 12.64
C LEU A 81 -0.21 -6.68 13.40
N ALA A 82 1.07 -6.84 13.71
CA ALA A 82 1.61 -8.01 14.40
C ALA A 82 2.61 -7.61 15.51
N PRO A 83 2.24 -6.73 16.47
CA PRO A 83 3.17 -6.15 17.44
C PRO A 83 3.82 -7.19 18.38
N ASN A 84 3.19 -8.35 18.53
CA ASN A 84 3.66 -9.43 19.41
C ASN A 84 4.51 -10.47 18.67
N LEU A 85 4.70 -10.28 17.37
CA LEU A 85 5.53 -11.16 16.52
C LEU A 85 6.75 -10.36 16.09
N ASP A 86 7.93 -10.93 16.27
CA ASP A 86 9.18 -10.32 15.81
C ASP A 86 9.37 -10.60 14.31
N LEU A 87 8.60 -9.86 13.49
CA LEU A 87 8.56 -10.02 12.03
C LEU A 87 9.11 -8.80 11.30
N THR A 88 10.00 -8.04 11.94
CA THR A 88 10.63 -6.86 11.32
C THR A 88 11.83 -7.22 10.46
N ILE A 89 12.10 -6.39 9.45
CA ILE A 89 13.34 -6.43 8.65
C ILE A 89 14.32 -5.48 9.33
N ASP A 90 15.08 -5.99 10.31
CA ASP A 90 15.94 -5.20 11.19
C ASP A 90 17.36 -4.98 10.63
N ALA A 91 17.81 -5.84 9.69
CA ALA A 91 19.07 -5.71 8.99
C ALA A 91 18.90 -5.17 7.55
N PRO A 92 19.93 -4.56 6.96
CA PRO A 92 19.94 -4.21 5.55
C PRO A 92 19.77 -5.44 4.67
N PHE A 93 19.16 -5.24 3.49
CA PHE A 93 19.09 -6.29 2.47
C PHE A 93 20.48 -6.66 1.96
N THR A 94 20.68 -7.95 1.71
CA THR A 94 21.81 -8.40 0.89
C THR A 94 21.46 -8.18 -0.57
N VAL A 95 22.27 -7.40 -1.30
CA VAL A 95 22.00 -7.04 -2.71
C VAL A 95 22.96 -7.82 -3.61
N ASP A 96 22.39 -8.43 -4.65
CA ASP A 96 23.13 -9.12 -5.72
C ASP A 96 22.51 -8.74 -7.08
N GLY A 97 23.19 -7.84 -7.79
CA GLY A 97 22.72 -7.30 -9.05
C GLY A 97 21.35 -6.60 -8.93
N LYS A 98 20.35 -7.15 -9.62
CA LYS A 98 18.97 -6.67 -9.56
C LYS A 98 18.16 -7.24 -8.39
N ASN A 99 18.71 -8.22 -7.68
CA ASN A 99 18.00 -8.89 -6.61
C ASN A 99 18.46 -8.38 -5.25
N PHE A 100 17.52 -8.37 -4.29
CA PHE A 100 17.83 -8.15 -2.89
C PHE A 100 17.15 -9.23 -2.05
N THR A 101 17.76 -9.58 -0.94
CA THR A 101 17.30 -10.70 -0.11
C THR A 101 17.34 -10.35 1.38
N TYR A 102 16.42 -10.96 2.13
CA TYR A 102 16.39 -10.95 3.58
C TYR A 102 15.94 -12.32 4.10
N GLU A 103 16.61 -12.83 5.11
CA GLU A 103 16.27 -14.10 5.77
C GLU A 103 15.65 -13.82 7.13
N PHE A 104 14.34 -14.07 7.26
CA PHE A 104 13.64 -14.01 8.56
C PHE A 104 14.05 -15.20 9.44
N THR A 105 14.16 -16.38 8.84
CA THR A 105 14.65 -17.61 9.43
C THR A 105 15.33 -18.45 8.35
N PRO A 106 16.10 -19.52 8.68
CA PRO A 106 16.69 -20.41 7.68
C PRO A 106 15.68 -21.02 6.70
N LYS A 107 14.38 -21.06 7.08
CA LYS A 107 13.30 -21.64 6.28
C LYS A 107 12.34 -20.59 5.72
N LEU A 108 12.60 -19.31 5.92
CA LEU A 108 11.72 -18.21 5.53
C LEU A 108 12.52 -17.02 5.01
N LYS A 109 12.53 -16.87 3.68
CA LYS A 109 13.37 -15.92 2.97
C LYS A 109 12.55 -15.05 2.04
N LEU A 110 12.80 -13.74 2.09
CA LEU A 110 12.33 -12.76 1.12
C LEU A 110 13.37 -12.57 0.02
N VAL A 111 12.93 -12.57 -1.22
CA VAL A 111 13.71 -12.18 -2.40
C VAL A 111 12.93 -11.14 -3.17
N GLY A 112 13.53 -10.00 -3.39
CA GLY A 112 12.95 -8.95 -4.24
C GLY A 112 13.77 -8.81 -5.53
N THR A 113 13.11 -8.38 -6.60
CA THR A 113 13.72 -8.04 -7.87
C THR A 113 13.41 -6.59 -8.21
N ASN A 114 14.43 -5.85 -8.63
CA ASN A 114 14.31 -4.47 -9.04
C ASN A 114 14.29 -4.35 -10.58
N ASP A 115 13.47 -3.43 -11.08
CA ASP A 115 13.59 -2.86 -12.41
C ASP A 115 14.03 -1.37 -12.27
N GLY A 116 15.30 -1.13 -12.56
CA GLY A 116 15.96 0.12 -12.17
C GLY A 116 16.08 0.23 -10.64
N GLU A 117 15.57 1.33 -10.06
CA GLU A 117 15.59 1.56 -8.61
C GLU A 117 14.35 1.01 -7.89
N LYS A 118 13.36 0.54 -8.65
CA LYS A 118 12.04 0.17 -8.14
C LYS A 118 11.86 -1.34 -8.09
N ILE A 119 11.14 -1.80 -7.08
CA ILE A 119 10.76 -3.21 -6.95
C ILE A 119 9.73 -3.55 -8.03
N SER A 120 10.01 -4.60 -8.80
CA SER A 120 9.08 -5.16 -9.78
C SER A 120 8.39 -6.43 -9.26
N ALA A 121 9.08 -7.22 -8.45
CA ALA A 121 8.53 -8.45 -7.87
C ALA A 121 9.12 -8.72 -6.49
N LEU A 122 8.31 -9.35 -5.64
CA LEU A 122 8.71 -9.87 -4.33
C LEU A 122 8.31 -11.34 -4.23
N LYS A 123 9.21 -12.17 -3.72
CA LYS A 123 8.98 -13.59 -3.50
C LYS A 123 9.33 -13.97 -2.06
N ILE A 124 8.45 -14.72 -1.43
CA ILE A 124 8.72 -15.37 -0.14
C ILE A 124 8.88 -16.86 -0.40
N PHE A 125 10.04 -17.39 -0.03
CA PHE A 125 10.31 -18.82 0.00
C PHE A 125 10.12 -19.29 1.44
N ALA A 126 9.23 -20.24 1.65
CA ALA A 126 8.94 -20.82 2.95
C ALA A 126 8.92 -22.34 2.90
N ALA A 127 9.42 -22.97 3.96
CA ALA A 127 9.39 -24.43 4.15
C ALA A 127 9.01 -24.73 5.61
N PRO A 128 7.77 -24.38 6.04
CA PRO A 128 7.36 -24.58 7.42
C PRO A 128 7.18 -26.07 7.72
N GLU A 129 7.73 -26.53 8.85
CA GLU A 129 7.59 -27.90 9.34
C GLU A 129 6.71 -27.97 10.60
N THR A 130 6.50 -26.83 11.25
CA THR A 130 5.70 -26.73 12.46
C THR A 130 4.50 -25.78 12.25
N LYS A 131 3.51 -25.87 13.14
CA LYS A 131 2.36 -24.95 13.13
C LYS A 131 2.77 -23.51 13.37
N ASP A 132 3.77 -23.28 14.24
CA ASP A 132 4.27 -21.94 14.54
C ASP A 132 5.00 -21.35 13.32
N GLU A 133 5.80 -22.11 12.60
CA GLU A 133 6.44 -21.68 11.35
C GLU A 133 5.40 -21.40 10.27
N SER A 134 4.34 -22.21 10.18
CA SER A 134 3.22 -21.98 9.25
C SER A 134 2.49 -20.69 9.60
N PHE A 135 2.25 -20.44 10.88
CA PHE A 135 1.63 -19.21 11.35
C PHE A 135 2.48 -17.97 11.06
N GLN A 136 3.80 -18.03 11.32
CA GLN A 136 4.73 -16.95 10.93
C GLN A 136 4.69 -16.69 9.43
N THR A 137 4.72 -17.74 8.60
CA THR A 137 4.68 -17.65 7.14
C THR A 137 3.43 -16.92 6.67
N ILE A 138 2.24 -17.29 7.16
CA ILE A 138 0.98 -16.64 6.79
C ILE A 138 0.96 -15.18 7.24
N ASN A 139 1.49 -14.86 8.41
CA ASN A 139 1.58 -13.47 8.88
C ASN A 139 2.50 -12.63 7.99
N ILE A 140 3.63 -13.15 7.56
CA ILE A 140 4.53 -12.45 6.61
C ILE A 140 3.85 -12.21 5.26
N PHE A 141 3.06 -13.17 4.74
CA PHE A 141 2.26 -12.95 3.53
C PHE A 141 1.23 -11.83 3.75
N GLY A 142 0.52 -11.84 4.88
CA GLY A 142 -0.43 -10.78 5.23
C GLY A 142 0.23 -9.40 5.36
N LEU A 143 1.42 -9.34 5.94
CA LEU A 143 2.21 -8.10 6.05
C LEU A 143 2.71 -7.61 4.68
N LEU A 144 3.10 -8.52 3.79
CA LEU A 144 3.50 -8.19 2.43
C LEU A 144 2.32 -7.58 1.65
N ILE A 145 1.14 -8.21 1.72
CA ILE A 145 -0.09 -7.69 1.10
C ILE A 145 -0.42 -6.29 1.65
N ALA A 146 -0.37 -6.12 2.99
CA ALA A 146 -0.63 -4.83 3.64
C ALA A 146 0.39 -3.73 3.28
N THR A 147 1.60 -4.12 2.94
CA THR A 147 2.67 -3.20 2.55
C THR A 147 2.53 -2.75 1.10
N LEU A 148 2.16 -3.68 0.22
CA LEU A 148 2.00 -3.43 -1.22
C LEU A 148 0.65 -2.78 -1.56
N ASN A 149 -0.40 -3.13 -0.83
CA ASN A 149 -1.74 -2.56 -0.97
C ASN A 149 -2.25 -2.03 0.38
N PRO A 150 -1.73 -0.90 0.86
CA PRO A 150 -2.05 -0.37 2.19
C PRO A 150 -3.52 0.06 2.35
N GLU A 151 -4.23 0.27 1.25
CA GLU A 151 -5.64 0.61 1.21
C GLU A 151 -6.58 -0.57 1.44
N LEU A 152 -6.09 -1.82 1.30
CA LEU A 152 -6.89 -3.00 1.63
C LEU A 152 -7.10 -3.08 3.13
N ASP A 153 -8.31 -3.24 3.55
CA ASP A 153 -8.63 -3.48 4.98
C ASP A 153 -8.27 -4.92 5.41
N ALA A 154 -8.61 -5.28 6.64
CA ALA A 154 -8.29 -6.60 7.18
C ALA A 154 -9.07 -7.73 6.48
N GLU A 155 -10.32 -7.46 6.06
CA GLU A 155 -11.18 -8.41 5.37
C GLU A 155 -10.68 -8.65 3.95
N ASP A 156 -10.38 -7.60 3.19
CA ASP A 156 -9.85 -7.66 1.84
C ASP A 156 -8.52 -8.43 1.78
N ARG A 157 -7.60 -8.17 2.75
CA ARG A 157 -6.35 -8.94 2.86
C ARG A 157 -6.58 -10.41 3.17
N GLY A 158 -7.57 -10.69 4.02
CA GLY A 158 -8.02 -12.05 4.31
C GLY A 158 -8.59 -12.75 3.08
N GLU A 159 -9.28 -12.01 2.20
CA GLU A 159 -9.77 -12.55 0.93
C GLU A 159 -8.64 -12.93 -0.02
N VAL A 160 -7.59 -12.10 -0.14
CA VAL A 160 -6.39 -12.46 -0.92
C VAL A 160 -5.82 -13.80 -0.46
N LEU A 161 -5.63 -13.98 0.86
CA LEU A 161 -5.12 -15.24 1.42
C LEU A 161 -6.09 -16.40 1.20
N ARG A 162 -7.39 -16.15 1.21
CA ARG A 162 -8.43 -17.15 0.94
C ARG A 162 -8.45 -17.58 -0.52
N ASP A 163 -8.35 -16.64 -1.46
CA ASP A 163 -8.28 -16.91 -2.90
C ASP A 163 -7.05 -17.75 -3.23
N LEU A 164 -5.92 -17.44 -2.58
CA LEU A 164 -4.68 -18.21 -2.68
C LEU A 164 -4.72 -19.52 -1.86
N ARG A 165 -5.85 -19.84 -1.24
CA ARG A 165 -6.08 -21.03 -0.41
C ARG A 165 -5.11 -21.23 0.75
N MET A 166 -4.44 -20.16 1.18
CA MET A 166 -3.45 -20.20 2.26
C MET A 166 -4.04 -20.43 3.66
N LEU A 167 -5.36 -20.19 3.83
CA LEU A 167 -6.08 -20.40 5.09
C LEU A 167 -6.68 -21.81 5.23
N LYS A 168 -6.50 -22.69 4.24
CA LYS A 168 -6.87 -24.09 4.33
C LYS A 168 -5.62 -24.92 4.62
N GLU A 169 -5.78 -26.07 5.27
CA GLU A 169 -4.68 -27.03 5.37
C GLU A 169 -4.24 -27.39 3.95
N VAL A 170 -3.07 -26.88 3.56
CA VAL A 170 -2.46 -27.23 2.29
C VAL A 170 -2.02 -28.68 2.44
N SER A 171 -2.59 -29.59 1.65
CA SER A 171 -2.12 -30.96 1.60
C SER A 171 -0.62 -30.93 1.30
N THR A 172 0.16 -31.59 2.14
CA THR A 172 1.60 -31.75 1.92
C THR A 172 1.94 -32.63 0.72
N GLU A 173 0.91 -33.24 0.13
CA GLU A 173 1.00 -34.11 -1.03
C GLU A 173 0.47 -33.37 -2.27
N GLY A 174 1.34 -33.03 -3.19
CA GLY A 174 0.98 -32.43 -4.48
C GLY A 174 1.60 -31.06 -4.74
N THR A 175 1.47 -30.66 -5.99
CA THR A 175 1.88 -29.34 -6.49
C THR A 175 0.63 -28.53 -6.81
N TYR A 176 0.54 -27.31 -6.33
CA TYR A 176 -0.61 -26.45 -6.53
C TYR A 176 -0.18 -25.03 -6.87
N ASP A 177 -0.94 -24.41 -7.76
CA ASP A 177 -0.76 -23.03 -8.18
C ASP A 177 -2.09 -22.27 -8.03
N TRP A 178 -2.05 -21.11 -7.37
CA TRP A 178 -3.18 -20.19 -7.27
C TRP A 178 -2.71 -18.77 -7.50
N THR A 179 -3.56 -18.00 -8.14
CA THR A 179 -3.29 -16.61 -8.47
C THR A 179 -4.52 -15.75 -8.22
N THR A 180 -4.32 -14.56 -7.71
CA THR A 180 -5.36 -13.52 -7.58
C THR A 180 -4.74 -12.14 -7.81
N THR A 181 -5.55 -11.18 -8.26
CA THR A 181 -5.08 -9.82 -8.51
C THR A 181 -5.86 -8.84 -7.65
N ARG A 182 -5.16 -7.92 -7.01
CA ARG A 182 -5.76 -6.77 -6.34
C ARG A 182 -5.06 -5.51 -6.84
N LYS A 183 -5.87 -4.63 -7.44
CA LYS A 183 -5.35 -3.40 -8.07
C LYS A 183 -4.26 -3.71 -9.10
N ASN A 184 -3.06 -3.18 -8.88
CA ASN A 184 -1.89 -3.33 -9.72
C ASN A 184 -0.91 -4.42 -9.24
N VAL A 185 -1.30 -5.25 -8.28
CA VAL A 185 -0.47 -6.34 -7.77
C VAL A 185 -1.12 -7.68 -8.07
N GLU A 186 -0.39 -8.54 -8.74
CA GLU A 186 -0.73 -9.95 -8.92
C GLU A 186 -0.05 -10.77 -7.83
N TYR A 187 -0.85 -11.48 -7.07
CA TYR A 187 -0.40 -12.40 -6.03
C TYR A 187 -0.53 -13.82 -6.52
N SER A 188 0.52 -14.63 -6.36
CA SER A 188 0.47 -16.06 -6.67
C SER A 188 1.13 -16.88 -5.57
N VAL A 189 0.68 -18.12 -5.45
CA VAL A 189 1.25 -19.12 -4.56
C VAL A 189 1.50 -20.37 -5.35
N HIS A 190 2.73 -20.86 -5.26
CA HIS A 190 3.14 -22.17 -5.72
C HIS A 190 3.51 -23.04 -4.52
N THR A 191 2.96 -24.26 -4.44
CA THR A 191 3.32 -25.21 -3.39
C THR A 191 3.84 -26.49 -4.00
N ASP A 192 4.93 -27.02 -3.45
CA ASP A 192 5.47 -28.31 -3.81
C ASP A 192 6.05 -29.01 -2.56
N LYS A 193 5.46 -30.16 -2.19
CA LYS A 193 5.94 -31.01 -1.09
C LYS A 193 6.28 -30.24 0.20
N GLY A 194 5.33 -29.40 0.64
CA GLY A 194 5.46 -28.59 1.87
C GLY A 194 6.32 -27.33 1.72
N LYS A 195 6.91 -27.08 0.54
CA LYS A 195 7.52 -25.79 0.21
C LYS A 195 6.49 -24.88 -0.37
N VAL A 196 6.56 -23.62 -0.01
CA VAL A 196 5.63 -22.57 -0.46
C VAL A 196 6.43 -21.42 -1.05
N ILE A 197 6.08 -21.00 -2.24
CA ILE A 197 6.59 -19.79 -2.87
C ILE A 197 5.41 -18.85 -3.05
N PHE A 198 5.39 -17.77 -2.29
CA PHE A 198 4.46 -16.68 -2.48
C PHE A 198 5.13 -15.61 -3.32
N THR A 199 4.45 -15.16 -4.37
CA THR A 199 4.96 -14.11 -5.28
C THR A 199 3.96 -12.96 -5.31
N ALA A 200 4.48 -11.75 -5.29
CA ALA A 200 3.74 -10.52 -5.58
C ALA A 200 4.47 -9.79 -6.72
N GLU A 201 3.78 -9.62 -7.85
CA GLU A 201 4.29 -8.91 -9.03
C GLU A 201 3.52 -7.61 -9.22
N ILE A 202 4.24 -6.52 -9.37
CA ILE A 202 3.69 -5.20 -9.62
C ILE A 202 3.50 -5.07 -11.14
N LYS A 203 2.25 -4.84 -11.59
CA LYS A 203 1.84 -4.74 -13.00
C LYS A 203 1.87 -3.28 -13.47
#